data_11fb548cda1ead3e78ea358412cf477d
#
_entry.id   11fb548cda1ead3e78ea358412cf477d
#
_cell.length_a   1.000
_cell.length_b   1.000
_cell.length_c   1.000
_cell.angle_alpha   90.00
_cell.angle_beta   90.00
_cell.angle_gamma   90.00
#
_symmetry.space_group_name_H-M   'P 1'
#
loop_
_entity.id
_entity.type
_entity.pdbx_description
1 polymer ?
#
loop_
_entity_poly.entity_id
_entity_poly.type
_entity_poly.pdbx_seq_one_letter_code
_entity_poly.pdbx_strand_id
1 'polypeptide(L)'
;MPTTSSAANFDGRRPIIDPNDSAMLLIDHQSGLFQTVGDMEMTVLRKHATALARMATLCKLPVITTASVPQGPNGPLIPEIHQSAPHAKYVARKGEINAWDNRDFVEAVEATGRKTLIIAGTITSVCMAFPAIAAVHEGYRVFAVVDASGTYSKMAQEITLARVVQAGVVPMDTAAVASELQ
;
A
#
# COMPACT_ATOMS: atom_id res chain seq x y z
N MET A 1 28.51 -16.89 -16.09
CA MET A 1 27.56 -17.58 -15.20
C MET A 1 26.23 -16.86 -15.35
N PRO A 2 25.09 -17.51 -15.64
CA PRO A 2 23.82 -16.82 -15.66
C PRO A 2 23.54 -16.36 -14.23
N THR A 3 23.44 -15.06 -14.03
CA THR A 3 22.87 -14.49 -12.83
C THR A 3 21.41 -14.92 -12.81
N THR A 4 21.07 -15.88 -11.97
CA THR A 4 19.69 -16.14 -11.61
C THR A 4 19.14 -14.84 -11.04
N SER A 5 18.32 -14.15 -11.84
CA SER A 5 17.49 -13.07 -11.35
C SER A 5 16.55 -13.69 -10.31
N SER A 6 16.99 -13.77 -9.06
CA SER A 6 16.07 -13.93 -7.96
C SER A 6 15.14 -12.73 -8.01
N ALA A 7 13.83 -12.94 -7.90
CA ALA A 7 12.92 -11.85 -7.62
C ALA A 7 13.53 -11.10 -6.42
N ALA A 8 14.00 -9.88 -6.65
CA ALA A 8 15.04 -9.22 -5.86
C ALA A 8 14.71 -9.12 -4.35
N ASN A 9 13.45 -9.37 -3.96
CA ASN A 9 12.95 -9.12 -2.62
C ASN A 9 12.53 -10.37 -1.85
N PHE A 10 12.59 -11.53 -2.47
CA PHE A 10 12.12 -12.76 -1.84
C PHE A 10 13.23 -13.79 -1.58
N ASP A 11 14.50 -13.46 -1.89
CA ASP A 11 15.68 -14.30 -1.64
C ASP A 11 15.48 -15.78 -2.06
N GLY A 12 14.82 -15.98 -3.23
CA GLY A 12 14.45 -17.29 -3.74
C GLY A 12 13.24 -17.94 -3.06
N ARG A 13 12.61 -17.28 -2.09
CA ARG A 13 11.36 -17.74 -1.48
C ARG A 13 10.18 -17.48 -2.41
N ARG A 14 9.11 -18.26 -2.24
CA ARG A 14 7.86 -17.99 -2.97
C ARG A 14 7.27 -16.65 -2.49
N PRO A 15 6.75 -15.81 -3.40
CA PRO A 15 6.14 -14.54 -3.04
C PRO A 15 4.71 -14.76 -2.51
N ILE A 16 4.61 -15.20 -1.26
CA ILE A 16 3.38 -15.38 -0.50
C ILE A 16 3.41 -14.54 0.77
N ILE A 17 2.24 -14.10 1.22
CA ILE A 17 2.07 -13.34 2.46
C ILE A 17 2.19 -14.28 3.66
N ASP A 18 3.08 -13.93 4.59
CA ASP A 18 3.10 -14.52 5.93
C ASP A 18 2.44 -13.52 6.90
N PRO A 19 1.26 -13.84 7.47
CA PRO A 19 0.59 -12.95 8.41
C PRO A 19 1.45 -12.58 9.63
N ASN A 20 2.33 -13.50 10.06
CA ASN A 20 3.18 -13.26 11.24
C ASN A 20 4.34 -12.32 10.97
N ASP A 21 4.67 -12.06 9.70
CA ASP A 21 5.75 -11.15 9.29
C ASP A 21 5.25 -9.98 8.43
N SER A 22 3.95 -9.72 8.39
CA SER A 22 3.36 -8.70 7.53
C SER A 22 2.83 -7.50 8.30
N ALA A 23 2.92 -6.32 7.68
CA ALA A 23 2.23 -5.10 8.09
C ALA A 23 1.41 -4.53 6.92
N MET A 24 0.29 -3.88 7.22
CA MET A 24 -0.58 -3.23 6.23
C MET A 24 -0.31 -1.73 6.18
N LEU A 25 0.00 -1.20 5.01
CA LEU A 25 0.17 0.23 4.77
C LEU A 25 -0.96 0.76 3.89
N LEU A 26 -1.78 1.67 4.40
CA LEU A 26 -2.87 2.30 3.68
C LEU A 26 -2.56 3.80 3.51
N ILE A 27 -2.16 4.16 2.29
CA ILE A 27 -1.51 5.43 1.99
C ILE A 27 -2.45 6.33 1.18
N ASP A 28 -2.75 7.52 1.71
CA ASP A 28 -3.47 8.58 1.01
C ASP A 28 -4.86 8.19 0.47
N HIS A 29 -5.58 7.31 1.16
CA HIS A 29 -6.98 7.04 0.86
C HIS A 29 -7.84 8.25 1.29
N GLN A 30 -7.60 9.39 0.64
CA GLN A 30 -8.16 10.69 0.98
C GLN A 30 -9.35 11.05 0.09
N SER A 31 -10.35 11.68 0.69
CA SER A 31 -11.62 11.98 0.01
C SER A 31 -11.45 12.84 -1.25
N GLY A 32 -10.52 13.78 -1.28
CA GLY A 32 -10.23 14.62 -2.44
C GLY A 32 -9.49 13.84 -3.54
N LEU A 33 -8.54 12.98 -3.17
CA LEU A 33 -7.81 12.16 -4.15
C LEU A 33 -8.73 11.13 -4.83
N PHE A 34 -9.72 10.62 -4.13
CA PHE A 34 -10.71 9.71 -4.71
C PHE A 34 -11.46 10.33 -5.90
N GLN A 35 -11.64 11.67 -5.91
CA GLN A 35 -12.28 12.37 -7.01
C GLN A 35 -11.47 12.35 -8.31
N THR A 36 -10.19 12.05 -8.24
CA THR A 36 -9.27 12.02 -9.40
C THR A 36 -9.11 10.63 -9.99
N VAL A 37 -9.70 9.61 -9.39
CA VAL A 37 -9.63 8.22 -9.86
C VAL A 37 -10.50 8.05 -11.10
N GLY A 38 -9.93 7.48 -12.15
CA GLY A 38 -10.59 7.26 -13.44
C GLY A 38 -10.41 5.85 -14.01
N ASP A 39 -9.68 4.96 -13.33
CA ASP A 39 -9.46 3.58 -13.76
C ASP A 39 -10.44 2.58 -13.13
N MET A 40 -11.13 2.97 -12.08
CA MET A 40 -12.16 2.15 -11.42
C MET A 40 -13.25 3.01 -10.76
N GLU A 41 -14.36 2.37 -10.43
CA GLU A 41 -15.44 3.01 -9.68
C GLU A 41 -15.01 3.35 -8.25
N MET A 42 -15.24 4.60 -7.82
CA MET A 42 -14.88 5.09 -6.48
C MET A 42 -15.46 4.23 -5.35
N THR A 43 -16.69 3.73 -5.53
CA THR A 43 -17.34 2.86 -4.54
C THR A 43 -16.66 1.51 -4.39
N VAL A 44 -16.08 0.99 -5.47
CA VAL A 44 -15.30 -0.26 -5.48
C VAL A 44 -13.98 -0.05 -4.75
N LEU A 45 -13.24 1.00 -5.12
CA LEU A 45 -11.99 1.39 -4.44
C LEU A 45 -12.20 1.54 -2.93
N ARG A 46 -13.25 2.26 -2.53
CA ARG A 46 -13.60 2.51 -1.14
C ARG A 46 -13.86 1.21 -0.37
N LYS A 47 -14.60 0.27 -0.99
CA LYS A 47 -14.87 -1.06 -0.40
C LYS A 47 -13.59 -1.88 -0.22
N HIS A 48 -12.71 -1.90 -1.21
CA HIS A 48 -11.47 -2.67 -1.16
C HIS A 48 -10.50 -2.12 -0.11
N ALA A 49 -10.30 -0.79 -0.07
CA ALA A 49 -9.48 -0.17 0.97
C ALA A 49 -10.01 -0.46 2.39
N THR A 50 -11.34 -0.40 2.57
CA THR A 50 -11.99 -0.74 3.84
C THR A 50 -11.82 -2.22 4.18
N ALA A 51 -11.94 -3.10 3.17
CA ALA A 51 -11.75 -4.55 3.36
C ALA A 51 -10.33 -4.87 3.83
N LEU A 52 -9.30 -4.25 3.24
CA LEU A 52 -7.92 -4.42 3.69
C LEU A 52 -7.74 -4.02 5.16
N ALA A 53 -8.27 -2.86 5.56
CA ALA A 53 -8.23 -2.42 6.95
C ALA A 53 -8.89 -3.43 7.89
N ARG A 54 -10.03 -3.98 7.48
CA ARG A 54 -10.76 -5.00 8.26
C ARG A 54 -10.01 -6.33 8.35
N MET A 55 -9.44 -6.80 7.24
CA MET A 55 -8.60 -8.01 7.23
C MET A 55 -7.41 -7.86 8.16
N ALA A 56 -6.71 -6.72 8.09
CA ALA A 56 -5.58 -6.45 8.98
C ALA A 56 -5.98 -6.52 10.46
N THR A 57 -7.16 -6.02 10.82
CA THR A 57 -7.69 -6.12 12.19
C THR A 57 -7.99 -7.56 12.59
N LEU A 58 -8.66 -8.34 11.73
CA LEU A 58 -9.00 -9.73 12.00
C LEU A 58 -7.75 -10.60 12.15
N CYS A 59 -6.73 -10.36 11.32
CA CYS A 59 -5.46 -11.08 11.35
C CYS A 59 -4.43 -10.49 12.32
N LYS A 60 -4.81 -9.44 13.07
CA LYS A 60 -3.94 -8.75 14.05
C LYS A 60 -2.64 -8.20 13.42
N LEU A 61 -2.69 -7.78 12.17
CA LEU A 61 -1.55 -7.15 11.53
C LEU A 61 -1.38 -5.72 12.07
N PRO A 62 -0.14 -5.24 12.23
CA PRO A 62 0.11 -3.81 12.37
C PRO A 62 -0.42 -3.05 11.16
N VAL A 63 -1.06 -1.90 11.40
CA VAL A 63 -1.58 -1.02 10.34
C VAL A 63 -0.97 0.35 10.50
N ILE A 64 -0.36 0.85 9.42
CA ILE A 64 0.11 2.23 9.34
C ILE A 64 -0.73 2.94 8.28
N THR A 65 -1.28 4.08 8.64
CA THR A 65 -2.01 4.94 7.71
C THR A 65 -1.34 6.30 7.61
N THR A 66 -1.42 6.92 6.46
CA THR A 66 -0.88 8.27 6.27
C THR A 66 -1.75 9.07 5.31
N ALA A 67 -1.72 10.39 5.45
CA ALA A 67 -2.35 11.35 4.56
C ALA A 67 -1.41 12.52 4.27
N SER A 68 -1.37 12.96 3.01
CA SER A 68 -0.60 14.12 2.59
C SER A 68 -1.47 15.37 2.64
N VAL A 69 -1.06 16.35 3.46
CA VAL A 69 -1.77 17.63 3.64
C VAL A 69 -3.29 17.46 3.80
N PRO A 70 -3.76 16.77 4.85
CA PRO A 70 -5.19 16.41 4.98
C PRO A 70 -6.12 17.62 5.13
N GLN A 71 -5.60 18.80 5.43
CA GLN A 71 -6.35 20.05 5.49
C GLN A 71 -6.47 20.75 4.13
N GLY A 72 -5.74 20.28 3.13
CA GLY A 72 -5.73 20.82 1.76
C GLY A 72 -6.75 20.14 0.85
N PRO A 73 -6.60 20.33 -0.47
CA PRO A 73 -7.51 19.76 -1.48
C PRO A 73 -7.60 18.22 -1.45
N ASN A 74 -6.55 17.54 -0.98
CA ASN A 74 -6.56 16.08 -0.85
C ASN A 74 -7.62 15.58 0.13
N GLY A 75 -7.99 16.42 1.12
CA GLY A 75 -8.95 16.08 2.15
C GLY A 75 -8.46 15.05 3.17
N PRO A 76 -9.29 14.71 4.14
CA PRO A 76 -8.97 13.69 5.14
C PRO A 76 -9.03 12.27 4.54
N LEU A 77 -8.44 11.30 5.25
CA LEU A 77 -8.66 9.88 4.99
C LEU A 77 -10.14 9.54 5.09
N ILE A 78 -10.60 8.59 4.28
CA ILE A 78 -11.96 8.08 4.40
C ILE A 78 -12.14 7.44 5.79
N PRO A 79 -13.23 7.76 6.51
CA PRO A 79 -13.39 7.34 7.91
C PRO A 79 -13.48 5.84 8.09
N GLU A 80 -13.92 5.10 7.08
CA GLU A 80 -14.09 3.64 7.13
C GLU A 80 -12.79 2.89 7.42
N ILE A 81 -11.65 3.45 7.04
CA ILE A 81 -10.33 2.82 7.32
C ILE A 81 -10.11 2.74 8.83
N HIS A 82 -10.20 3.86 9.54
CA HIS A 82 -10.00 3.86 10.99
C HIS A 82 -11.15 3.23 11.77
N GLN A 83 -12.37 3.24 11.23
CA GLN A 83 -13.48 2.48 11.79
C GLN A 83 -13.24 0.97 11.71
N SER A 84 -12.59 0.50 10.64
CA SER A 84 -12.27 -0.91 10.41
C SER A 84 -10.94 -1.34 11.05
N ALA A 85 -10.01 -0.42 11.22
CA ALA A 85 -8.71 -0.64 11.88
C ALA A 85 -8.45 0.44 12.95
N PRO A 86 -9.16 0.39 14.09
CA PRO A 86 -9.03 1.41 15.14
C PRO A 86 -7.65 1.41 15.82
N HIS A 87 -6.87 0.35 15.65
CA HIS A 87 -5.50 0.23 16.15
C HIS A 87 -4.45 0.82 15.18
N ALA A 88 -4.86 1.30 14.01
CA ALA A 88 -3.95 1.86 13.03
C ALA A 88 -3.17 3.05 13.57
N LYS A 89 -1.85 3.05 13.39
CA LYS A 89 -1.02 4.22 13.66
C LYS A 89 -1.13 5.19 12.49
N TYR A 90 -1.66 6.36 12.74
CA TYR A 90 -1.80 7.42 11.75
C TYR A 90 -0.60 8.37 11.78
N VAL A 91 -0.06 8.68 10.59
CA VAL A 91 1.00 9.68 10.38
C VAL A 91 0.51 10.71 9.37
N ALA A 92 0.35 11.96 9.80
CA ALA A 92 0.02 13.07 8.90
C ALA A 92 1.30 13.64 8.29
N ARG A 93 1.37 13.69 6.95
CA ARG A 93 2.50 14.28 6.23
C ARG A 93 2.24 15.76 5.90
N LYS A 94 3.33 16.53 5.71
CA LYS A 94 3.26 17.97 5.49
C LYS A 94 3.36 18.37 4.01
N GLY A 95 3.43 17.40 3.10
CA GLY A 95 3.49 17.64 1.66
C GLY A 95 4.46 16.73 0.90
N GLU A 96 5.13 15.82 1.60
CA GLU A 96 5.98 14.82 0.96
C GLU A 96 5.11 13.95 0.04
N ILE A 97 5.46 13.92 -1.23
CA ILE A 97 4.73 13.15 -2.24
C ILE A 97 4.94 11.66 -2.02
N ASN A 98 6.18 11.25 -1.86
CA ASN A 98 6.50 9.88 -1.45
C ASN A 98 6.38 9.77 0.06
N ALA A 99 5.52 8.87 0.55
CA ALA A 99 5.38 8.65 1.99
C ALA A 99 6.70 8.17 2.63
N TRP A 100 7.57 7.52 1.86
CA TRP A 100 8.88 7.06 2.31
C TRP A 100 9.88 8.18 2.57
N ASP A 101 9.65 9.39 2.03
CA ASP A 101 10.47 10.58 2.32
C ASP A 101 10.10 11.24 3.67
N ASN A 102 9.02 10.79 4.31
CA ASN A 102 8.62 11.24 5.65
C ASN A 102 9.21 10.32 6.71
N ARG A 103 10.08 10.87 7.56
CA ARG A 103 10.79 10.10 8.57
C ARG A 103 9.86 9.45 9.60
N ASP A 104 8.84 10.17 10.06
CA ASP A 104 7.89 9.64 11.07
C ASP A 104 7.10 8.46 10.50
N PHE A 105 6.81 8.47 9.18
CA PHE A 105 6.17 7.35 8.51
C PHE A 105 7.09 6.12 8.45
N VAL A 106 8.34 6.30 8.02
CA VAL A 106 9.32 5.21 7.96
C VAL A 106 9.58 4.62 9.35
N GLU A 107 9.81 5.46 10.37
CA GLU A 107 9.98 5.03 11.76
C GLU A 107 8.76 4.24 12.28
N ALA A 108 7.53 4.62 11.87
CA ALA A 108 6.33 3.88 12.22
C ALA A 108 6.29 2.49 11.55
N VAL A 109 6.74 2.38 10.30
CA VAL A 109 6.85 1.09 9.60
C VAL A 109 7.92 0.21 10.25
N GLU A 110 9.11 0.74 10.50
CA GLU A 110 10.22 0.04 11.15
C GLU A 110 9.85 -0.48 12.55
N ALA A 111 9.12 0.33 13.32
CA ALA A 111 8.65 -0.04 14.65
C ALA A 111 7.71 -1.25 14.67
N THR A 112 7.12 -1.62 13.53
CA THR A 112 6.34 -2.87 13.43
C THR A 112 7.20 -4.12 13.54
N GLY A 113 8.47 -4.03 13.25
CA GLY A 113 9.41 -5.16 13.17
C GLY A 113 9.15 -6.12 12.02
N ARG A 114 8.21 -5.82 11.12
CA ARG A 114 7.81 -6.69 10.01
C ARG A 114 8.70 -6.49 8.79
N LYS A 115 8.92 -7.54 8.01
CA LYS A 115 9.74 -7.52 6.79
C LYS A 115 8.92 -7.62 5.51
N THR A 116 7.64 -7.89 5.63
CA THR A 116 6.69 -7.96 4.52
C THR A 116 5.67 -6.83 4.65
N LEU A 117 5.47 -6.08 3.57
CA LEU A 117 4.53 -4.96 3.53
C LEU A 117 3.45 -5.22 2.49
N ILE A 118 2.20 -5.09 2.91
CA ILE A 118 1.02 -5.10 2.05
C ILE A 118 0.63 -3.64 1.88
N ILE A 119 0.81 -3.10 0.67
CA ILE A 119 0.66 -1.66 0.41
C ILE A 119 -0.52 -1.41 -0.53
N ALA A 120 -1.39 -0.50 -0.14
CA ALA A 120 -2.37 0.12 -1.03
C ALA A 120 -2.31 1.64 -0.87
N GLY A 121 -2.58 2.39 -1.94
CA GLY A 121 -2.49 3.84 -1.89
C GLY A 121 -3.15 4.53 -3.09
N THR A 122 -3.87 5.59 -2.83
CA THR A 122 -4.49 6.44 -3.82
C THR A 122 -3.70 7.74 -3.93
N ILE A 123 -3.00 7.92 -4.98
CA ILE A 123 -3.06 7.42 -6.39
C ILE A 123 -2.07 6.25 -6.58
N THR A 124 -2.47 5.22 -7.33
CA THR A 124 -1.65 4.04 -7.60
C THR A 124 -0.25 4.39 -8.13
N SER A 125 -0.17 5.29 -9.11
CA SER A 125 1.09 5.66 -9.77
C SER A 125 2.05 6.48 -8.91
N VAL A 126 1.60 6.98 -7.77
CA VAL A 126 2.36 7.85 -6.86
C VAL A 126 2.34 7.28 -5.43
N CYS A 127 1.19 7.39 -4.76
CA CYS A 127 1.06 7.08 -3.33
C CYS A 127 1.24 5.59 -3.01
N MET A 128 0.94 4.69 -3.96
CA MET A 128 1.27 3.27 -3.85
C MET A 128 2.67 2.98 -4.39
N ALA A 129 2.95 3.40 -5.63
CA ALA A 129 4.16 2.98 -6.35
C ALA A 129 5.46 3.49 -5.72
N PHE A 130 5.53 4.76 -5.31
CA PHE A 130 6.76 5.35 -4.80
C PHE A 130 7.21 4.71 -3.49
N PRO A 131 6.36 4.62 -2.44
CA PRO A 131 6.76 3.95 -1.22
C PRO A 131 6.97 2.44 -1.41
N ALA A 132 6.24 1.78 -2.30
CA ALA A 132 6.45 0.37 -2.59
C ALA A 132 7.85 0.11 -3.18
N ILE A 133 8.28 0.94 -4.15
CA ILE A 133 9.62 0.83 -4.76
C ILE A 133 10.71 1.19 -3.74
N ALA A 134 10.50 2.24 -2.93
CA ALA A 134 11.46 2.62 -1.90
C ALA A 134 11.63 1.52 -0.85
N ALA A 135 10.53 0.93 -0.37
CA ALA A 135 10.57 -0.17 0.59
C ALA A 135 11.31 -1.40 0.07
N VAL A 136 11.09 -1.76 -1.21
CA VAL A 136 11.84 -2.82 -1.88
C VAL A 136 13.34 -2.54 -1.87
N HIS A 137 13.73 -1.30 -2.17
CA HIS A 137 15.15 -0.89 -2.18
C HIS A 137 15.80 -1.01 -0.80
N GLU A 138 15.02 -0.85 0.27
CA GLU A 138 15.46 -1.04 1.65
C GLU A 138 15.34 -2.49 2.16
N GLY A 139 15.01 -3.43 1.28
CA GLY A 139 15.02 -4.86 1.56
C GLY A 139 13.71 -5.43 2.12
N TYR A 140 12.61 -4.67 2.08
CA TYR A 140 11.29 -5.21 2.39
C TYR A 140 10.75 -6.07 1.24
N ARG A 141 9.98 -7.10 1.58
CA ARG A 141 9.12 -7.81 0.64
C ARG A 141 7.82 -7.04 0.50
N VAL A 142 7.46 -6.68 -0.71
CA VAL A 142 6.33 -5.76 -0.93
C VAL A 142 5.29 -6.37 -1.85
N PHE A 143 4.07 -6.41 -1.37
CA PHE A 143 2.85 -6.72 -2.12
C PHE A 143 2.04 -5.44 -2.33
N ALA A 144 1.72 -5.12 -3.57
CA ALA A 144 0.93 -3.94 -3.90
C ALA A 144 -0.49 -4.34 -4.28
N VAL A 145 -1.48 -3.87 -3.53
CA VAL A 145 -2.89 -4.21 -3.76
C VAL A 145 -3.51 -3.23 -4.73
N VAL A 146 -3.63 -3.63 -5.98
CA VAL A 146 -3.94 -2.74 -7.11
C VAL A 146 -5.39 -2.28 -7.09
N ASP A 147 -6.33 -3.18 -6.82
CA ASP A 147 -7.76 -2.87 -6.78
C ASP A 147 -8.21 -2.10 -5.52
N ALA A 148 -7.29 -1.89 -4.57
CA ALA A 148 -7.45 -1.01 -3.42
C ALA A 148 -6.63 0.29 -3.54
N SER A 149 -6.12 0.62 -4.73
CA SER A 149 -5.23 1.77 -4.96
C SER A 149 -5.85 2.87 -5.83
N GLY A 150 -6.26 2.62 -7.06
CA GLY A 150 -6.93 3.60 -7.94
C GLY A 150 -6.01 4.72 -8.48
N THR A 151 -6.14 5.03 -9.77
CA THR A 151 -5.39 6.10 -10.45
C THR A 151 -6.19 6.80 -11.53
N TYR A 152 -5.57 7.71 -12.28
CA TYR A 152 -6.24 8.62 -13.23
C TYR A 152 -6.82 7.93 -14.47
N SER A 153 -6.21 6.82 -14.91
CA SER A 153 -6.62 6.09 -16.12
C SER A 153 -6.06 4.66 -16.12
N LYS A 154 -6.64 3.80 -16.96
CA LYS A 154 -6.12 2.45 -17.19
C LYS A 154 -4.69 2.46 -17.71
N MET A 155 -4.35 3.40 -18.60
CA MET A 155 -2.97 3.54 -19.09
C MET A 155 -1.99 3.84 -17.94
N ALA A 156 -2.34 4.75 -17.03
CA ALA A 156 -1.51 5.05 -15.86
C ALA A 156 -1.34 3.83 -14.96
N GLN A 157 -2.39 3.04 -14.77
CA GLN A 157 -2.34 1.78 -14.01
C GLN A 157 -1.38 0.78 -14.68
N GLU A 158 -1.54 0.52 -15.98
CA GLU A 158 -0.71 -0.44 -16.73
C GLU A 158 0.77 -0.06 -16.69
N ILE A 159 1.11 1.21 -16.95
CA ILE A 159 2.49 1.70 -16.87
C ILE A 159 3.05 1.54 -15.45
N THR A 160 2.23 1.85 -14.44
CA THR A 160 2.64 1.72 -13.04
C THR A 160 2.91 0.27 -12.66
N LEU A 161 2.05 -0.66 -13.08
CA LEU A 161 2.23 -2.09 -12.82
C LEU A 161 3.52 -2.62 -13.45
N ALA A 162 3.80 -2.25 -14.69
CA ALA A 162 5.06 -2.61 -15.34
C ALA A 162 6.28 -2.10 -14.54
N ARG A 163 6.21 -0.84 -14.07
CA ARG A 163 7.28 -0.20 -13.30
C ARG A 163 7.51 -0.89 -11.95
N VAL A 164 6.45 -1.14 -11.17
CA VAL A 164 6.59 -1.73 -9.83
C VAL A 164 7.03 -3.18 -9.89
N VAL A 165 6.55 -3.94 -10.89
CA VAL A 165 7.01 -5.32 -11.13
C VAL A 165 8.50 -5.35 -11.48
N GLN A 166 8.95 -4.45 -12.35
CA GLN A 166 10.38 -4.33 -12.69
C GLN A 166 11.24 -4.00 -11.46
N ALA A 167 10.70 -3.24 -10.51
CA ALA A 167 11.38 -2.93 -9.26
C ALA A 167 11.35 -4.06 -8.22
N GLY A 168 10.58 -5.14 -8.48
CA GLY A 168 10.47 -6.30 -7.60
C GLY A 168 9.28 -6.28 -6.64
N VAL A 169 8.33 -5.38 -6.83
CA VAL A 169 7.06 -5.38 -6.11
C VAL A 169 6.14 -6.44 -6.71
N VAL A 170 5.40 -7.16 -5.89
CA VAL A 170 4.43 -8.17 -6.32
C VAL A 170 3.02 -7.58 -6.31
N PRO A 171 2.39 -7.34 -7.47
CA PRO A 171 1.01 -6.87 -7.51
C PRO A 171 0.04 -7.98 -7.12
N MET A 172 -0.99 -7.60 -6.36
CA MET A 172 -2.08 -8.48 -5.93
C MET A 172 -3.42 -7.75 -6.04
N ASP A 173 -4.49 -8.50 -5.94
CA ASP A 173 -5.82 -7.98 -5.67
C ASP A 173 -6.26 -8.27 -4.22
N THR A 174 -7.33 -7.62 -3.79
CA THR A 174 -7.88 -7.77 -2.44
C THR A 174 -8.31 -9.20 -2.13
N ALA A 175 -8.82 -9.95 -3.11
CA ALA A 175 -9.25 -11.33 -2.93
C ALA A 175 -8.06 -12.28 -2.72
N ALA A 176 -6.97 -12.08 -3.45
CA ALA A 176 -5.74 -12.83 -3.26
C ALA A 176 -5.13 -12.57 -1.87
N VAL A 177 -5.08 -11.30 -1.44
CA VAL A 177 -4.64 -10.94 -0.07
C VAL A 177 -5.49 -11.66 0.97
N ALA A 178 -6.83 -11.63 0.84
CA ALA A 178 -7.74 -12.32 1.76
C ALA A 178 -7.47 -13.82 1.83
N SER A 179 -7.18 -14.44 0.68
CA SER A 179 -6.94 -15.88 0.59
C SER A 179 -5.60 -16.28 1.22
N GLU A 180 -4.59 -15.43 1.17
CA GLU A 180 -3.28 -15.71 1.76
C GLU A 180 -3.20 -15.36 3.27
N LEU A 181 -4.12 -14.54 3.77
CA LEU A 181 -4.20 -14.18 5.20
C LEU A 181 -5.03 -15.16 6.06
N GLN A 182 -5.57 -16.24 5.47
CA GLN A 182 -6.37 -17.25 6.17
C GLN A 182 -5.57 -18.07 7.19
#